data_f802894de9b42ae55046c6604e0297ec
#
_entry.id   f802894de9b42ae55046c6604e0297ec
#
_cell.length_a   1.000
_cell.length_b   1.000
_cell.length_c   1.000
_cell.angle_alpha   90.00
_cell.angle_beta   90.00
_cell.angle_gamma   90.00
#
_symmetry.space_group_name_H-M   'P 1'
#
loop_
_entity.id
_entity.type
_entity.pdbx_description
1 polymer ?
#
loop_
_entity_poly.entity_id
_entity_poly.type
_entity_poly.pdbx_seq_one_letter_code
_entity_poly.pdbx_strand_id
1 'polypeptide(L)'
;MESEDRITSRANPRFKALKVSLAEGGHRRTRTLLLGSKLIEAWAEVARTDAGSRFKPLIWLRLEGAKTHSLERRLHLETWILGEALMRDLSEAGSPPEHAILVELGPETSGVLPGKVIVPWGIQDPGNLGAILRSAAAFGFEMVLLGPGCADPFSPKALRGTMGAAFLMPIRRCEELAPDEGHWFALQGGEDAIPIAEADLGGPLRLLVGNEGHGWVGTELPGSIRFLAIPTQGVESLNAAVAAGIACYEASRRRA
;
A
#
# COMPACT_ATOMS: atom_id res chain seq x y z
N MET A 1 -10.61 7.46 33.21
CA MET A 1 -11.12 8.73 32.65
C MET A 1 -10.15 9.05 31.52
N GLU A 2 -10.56 8.78 30.29
CA GLU A 2 -9.75 9.06 29.11
C GLU A 2 -9.61 10.58 28.98
N SER A 3 -8.38 11.10 28.85
CA SER A 3 -8.17 12.52 28.64
C SER A 3 -8.52 12.86 27.20
N GLU A 4 -9.63 13.55 26.99
CA GLU A 4 -9.93 14.17 25.70
C GLU A 4 -9.27 15.55 25.66
N ASP A 5 -8.28 15.70 24.79
CA ASP A 5 -7.57 16.96 24.61
C ASP A 5 -8.10 17.70 23.38
N ARG A 6 -8.62 18.90 23.59
CA ARG A 6 -9.11 19.75 22.49
C ARG A 6 -7.98 20.59 21.91
N ILE A 7 -7.70 20.41 20.63
CA ILE A 7 -6.69 21.18 19.89
C ILE A 7 -7.39 22.05 18.84
N THR A 8 -7.29 23.36 19.00
CA THR A 8 -8.00 24.34 18.16
C THR A 8 -7.07 25.18 17.27
N SER A 9 -5.74 25.11 17.47
CA SER A 9 -4.79 25.97 16.80
C SER A 9 -3.68 25.17 16.10
N ARG A 10 -3.33 25.60 14.87
CA ARG A 10 -2.13 25.13 14.16
C ARG A 10 -0.82 25.42 14.92
N ALA A 11 -0.84 26.42 15.81
CA ALA A 11 0.31 26.75 16.65
C ALA A 11 0.51 25.79 17.81
N ASN A 12 -0.46 24.93 18.12
CA ASN A 12 -0.37 23.95 19.21
C ASN A 12 0.87 23.06 19.02
N PRO A 13 1.75 22.91 20.02
CA PRO A 13 2.98 22.13 19.91
C PRO A 13 2.75 20.67 19.53
N ARG A 14 1.69 20.04 20.06
CA ARG A 14 1.34 18.64 19.73
C ARG A 14 0.92 18.50 18.27
N PHE A 15 0.11 19.43 17.74
CA PHE A 15 -0.28 19.41 16.32
C PHE A 15 0.90 19.63 15.40
N LYS A 16 1.83 20.54 15.76
CA LYS A 16 3.07 20.71 15.01
C LYS A 16 3.94 19.45 15.02
N ALA A 17 4.10 18.81 16.17
CA ALA A 17 4.85 17.55 16.28
C ALA A 17 4.22 16.43 15.44
N LEU A 18 2.89 16.33 15.44
CA LEU A 18 2.15 15.40 14.56
C LEU A 18 2.46 15.68 13.08
N LYS A 19 2.37 16.94 12.63
CA LYS A 19 2.68 17.32 11.24
C LYS A 19 4.11 16.98 10.85
N VAL A 20 5.09 17.24 11.73
CA VAL A 20 6.48 16.88 11.51
C VAL A 20 6.65 15.37 11.37
N SER A 21 6.03 14.57 12.24
CA SER A 21 6.12 13.10 12.19
C SER A 21 5.50 12.49 10.93
N LEU A 22 4.56 13.20 10.29
CA LEU A 22 3.92 12.76 9.05
C LEU A 22 4.63 13.27 7.79
N ALA A 23 5.52 14.25 7.92
CA ALA A 23 6.25 14.81 6.78
C ALA A 23 7.33 13.86 6.23
N GLU A 24 7.77 12.90 7.01
CA GLU A 24 8.66 11.84 6.55
C GLU A 24 7.96 10.96 5.51
N GLY A 25 8.64 10.66 4.41
CA GLY A 25 8.11 9.82 3.33
C GLY A 25 9.05 8.69 2.94
N GLY A 26 8.54 7.77 2.13
CA GLY A 26 9.30 6.64 1.61
C GLY A 26 9.87 5.75 2.73
N HIS A 27 11.16 5.42 2.64
CA HIS A 27 11.86 4.54 3.61
C HIS A 27 12.02 5.16 5.02
N ARG A 28 11.87 6.47 5.16
CA ARG A 28 11.97 7.16 6.46
C ARG A 28 10.63 7.24 7.19
N ARG A 29 9.53 6.86 6.53
CA ARG A 29 8.23 6.92 7.16
C ARG A 29 8.11 5.90 8.28
N THR A 30 7.99 6.39 9.50
CA THR A 30 7.75 5.58 10.71
C THR A 30 6.30 5.64 11.18
N ARG A 31 5.52 6.60 10.67
CA ARG A 31 4.13 6.83 11.08
C ARG A 31 3.25 7.17 9.90
N THR A 32 1.98 6.81 10.01
CA THR A 32 0.97 7.19 9.02
C THR A 32 -0.37 7.51 9.67
N LEU A 33 -1.27 8.17 8.92
CA LEU A 33 -2.64 8.41 9.33
C LEU A 33 -3.60 7.49 8.57
N LEU A 34 -4.42 6.80 9.31
CA LEU A 34 -5.61 6.13 8.80
C LEU A 34 -6.76 7.14 8.80
N LEU A 35 -7.18 7.58 7.63
CA LEU A 35 -8.18 8.62 7.47
C LEU A 35 -9.54 8.04 7.12
N GLY A 36 -10.52 8.24 8.00
CA GLY A 36 -11.90 7.83 7.83
C GLY A 36 -12.22 6.42 8.34
N SER A 37 -13.46 6.21 8.75
CA SER A 37 -13.91 5.00 9.46
C SER A 37 -13.65 3.71 8.66
N LYS A 38 -13.87 3.71 7.34
CA LYS A 38 -13.66 2.50 6.51
C LYS A 38 -12.21 1.99 6.55
N LEU A 39 -11.23 2.89 6.47
CA LEU A 39 -9.82 2.47 6.52
C LEU A 39 -9.41 2.03 7.93
N ILE A 40 -9.94 2.72 8.95
CA ILE A 40 -9.75 2.36 10.36
C ILE A 40 -10.31 0.97 10.66
N GLU A 41 -11.52 0.67 10.18
CA GLU A 41 -12.16 -0.63 10.35
C GLU A 41 -11.39 -1.73 9.63
N ALA A 42 -10.98 -1.50 8.37
CA ALA A 42 -10.16 -2.44 7.61
C ALA A 42 -8.82 -2.73 8.31
N TRP A 43 -8.14 -1.71 8.83
CA TRP A 43 -6.94 -1.91 9.64
C TRP A 43 -7.24 -2.71 10.92
N ALA A 44 -8.33 -2.40 11.62
CA ALA A 44 -8.66 -3.07 12.89
C ALA A 44 -8.93 -4.57 12.76
N GLU A 45 -9.44 -5.02 11.61
CA GLU A 45 -9.58 -6.45 11.33
C GLU A 45 -8.20 -7.13 11.15
N VAL A 46 -7.29 -6.49 10.43
CA VAL A 46 -5.93 -6.99 10.24
C VAL A 46 -5.10 -6.92 11.52
N ALA A 47 -5.28 -5.87 12.33
CA ALA A 47 -4.54 -5.66 13.58
C ALA A 47 -4.72 -6.80 14.61
N ARG A 48 -5.72 -7.66 14.42
CA ARG A 48 -5.94 -8.86 15.24
C ARG A 48 -5.09 -10.06 14.80
N THR A 49 -4.42 -9.97 13.67
CA THR A 49 -3.55 -11.01 13.12
C THR A 49 -2.09 -10.71 13.39
N ASP A 50 -1.23 -11.70 13.26
CA ASP A 50 0.22 -11.51 13.40
C ASP A 50 0.75 -10.48 12.38
N ALA A 51 0.21 -10.47 11.16
CA ALA A 51 0.56 -9.47 10.14
C ALA A 51 0.25 -8.04 10.58
N GLY A 52 -0.82 -7.83 11.34
CA GLY A 52 -1.25 -6.54 11.83
C GLY A 52 -0.57 -6.06 13.11
N SER A 53 0.02 -6.98 13.88
CA SER A 53 0.65 -6.66 15.19
C SER A 53 1.79 -5.63 15.09
N ARG A 54 2.41 -5.50 13.91
CA ARG A 54 3.44 -4.51 13.61
C ARG A 54 2.93 -3.07 13.41
N PHE A 55 1.62 -2.87 13.37
CA PHE A 55 1.00 -1.55 13.19
C PHE A 55 0.38 -1.09 14.50
N LYS A 56 1.14 -0.30 15.27
CA LYS A 56 0.73 0.12 16.62
C LYS A 56 -0.07 1.42 16.56
N PRO A 57 -1.35 1.43 16.98
CA PRO A 57 -2.11 2.66 17.10
C PRO A 57 -1.58 3.51 18.25
N LEU A 58 -1.46 4.82 18.03
CA LEU A 58 -0.88 5.76 18.99
C LEU A 58 -1.91 6.75 19.53
N ILE A 59 -2.64 7.43 18.63
CA ILE A 59 -3.53 8.53 18.97
C ILE A 59 -4.77 8.44 18.10
N TRP A 60 -5.93 8.63 18.72
CA TRP A 60 -7.19 8.83 18.02
C TRP A 60 -7.41 10.31 17.76
N LEU A 61 -7.75 10.68 16.53
CA LEU A 61 -8.12 12.04 16.14
C LEU A 61 -9.60 12.04 15.78
N ARG A 62 -10.40 12.85 16.45
CA ARG A 62 -11.83 13.01 16.20
C ARG A 62 -12.15 14.43 15.80
N LEU A 63 -12.94 14.59 14.75
CA LEU A 63 -13.46 15.89 14.34
C LEU A 63 -14.41 16.42 15.43
N GLU A 64 -14.31 17.70 15.75
CA GLU A 64 -15.20 18.35 16.69
C GLU A 64 -16.67 18.21 16.22
N GLY A 65 -17.54 17.76 17.14
CA GLY A 65 -18.94 17.48 16.84
C GLY A 65 -19.23 16.08 16.30
N ALA A 66 -18.21 15.30 15.88
CA ALA A 66 -18.40 13.92 15.46
C ALA A 66 -18.76 13.00 16.66
N LYS A 67 -19.57 11.98 16.38
CA LYS A 67 -19.92 10.95 17.40
C LYS A 67 -18.70 10.08 17.69
N THR A 68 -18.58 9.60 18.92
CA THR A 68 -17.53 8.66 19.31
C THR A 68 -17.65 7.35 18.55
N HIS A 69 -16.57 6.91 17.92
CA HIS A 69 -16.52 5.65 17.17
C HIS A 69 -16.44 4.43 18.11
N SER A 70 -17.01 3.28 17.71
CA SER A 70 -16.97 2.06 18.52
C SER A 70 -15.55 1.56 18.82
N LEU A 71 -14.64 1.68 17.84
CA LEU A 71 -13.23 1.32 18.00
C LEU A 71 -12.45 2.28 18.89
N GLU A 72 -12.80 3.57 18.91
CA GLU A 72 -12.23 4.57 19.81
C GLU A 72 -12.40 4.13 21.27
N ARG A 73 -13.63 3.74 21.65
CA ARG A 73 -13.91 3.22 22.99
C ARG A 73 -13.16 1.94 23.34
N ARG A 74 -12.95 1.07 22.35
CA ARG A 74 -12.31 -0.25 22.55
C ARG A 74 -10.79 -0.19 22.63
N LEU A 75 -10.17 0.76 21.92
CA LEU A 75 -8.72 0.84 21.83
C LEU A 75 -8.08 1.61 22.99
N HIS A 76 -8.89 2.37 23.76
CA HIS A 76 -8.42 3.15 24.92
C HIS A 76 -7.19 4.04 24.61
N LEU A 77 -7.20 4.69 23.45
CA LEU A 77 -6.13 5.59 23.03
C LEU A 77 -6.36 7.01 23.58
N GLU A 78 -5.26 7.76 23.70
CA GLU A 78 -5.36 9.20 23.85
C GLU A 78 -6.16 9.77 22.66
N THR A 79 -7.20 10.58 22.95
CA THR A 79 -8.05 11.16 21.92
C THR A 79 -7.84 12.67 21.83
N TRP A 80 -7.52 13.16 20.63
CA TRP A 80 -7.49 14.59 20.35
C TRP A 80 -8.73 14.99 19.55
N ILE A 81 -9.46 15.98 20.06
CA ILE A 81 -10.59 16.59 19.35
C ILE A 81 -10.06 17.76 18.53
N LEU A 82 -10.19 17.67 17.22
CA LEU A 82 -9.67 18.66 16.27
C LEU A 82 -10.81 19.42 15.60
N GLY A 83 -10.63 20.75 15.48
CA GLY A 83 -11.50 21.57 14.64
C GLY A 83 -11.37 21.20 13.16
N GLU A 84 -12.39 21.54 12.35
CA GLU A 84 -12.48 21.20 10.93
C GLU A 84 -11.23 21.60 10.12
N ALA A 85 -10.69 22.81 10.36
CA ALA A 85 -9.51 23.30 9.67
C ALA A 85 -8.27 22.44 9.91
N LEU A 86 -8.06 21.95 11.14
CA LEU A 86 -6.94 21.09 11.49
C LEU A 86 -7.10 19.69 10.89
N MET A 87 -8.30 19.13 10.93
CA MET A 87 -8.59 17.83 10.35
C MET A 87 -8.42 17.85 8.82
N ARG A 88 -8.82 18.95 8.17
CA ARG A 88 -8.61 19.16 6.73
C ARG A 88 -7.13 19.25 6.38
N ASP A 89 -6.31 19.94 7.20
CA ASP A 89 -4.85 20.04 7.01
C ASP A 89 -4.14 18.66 7.06
N LEU A 90 -4.73 17.69 7.74
CA LEU A 90 -4.20 16.32 7.82
C LEU A 90 -4.67 15.42 6.67
N SER A 91 -5.82 15.71 6.08
CA SER A 91 -6.47 14.79 5.16
C SER A 91 -6.09 14.99 3.68
N GLU A 92 -5.63 16.18 3.30
CA GLU A 92 -5.41 16.56 1.88
C GLU A 92 -6.64 16.32 0.99
N ALA A 93 -7.81 16.14 1.57
CA ALA A 93 -9.07 15.85 0.89
C ALA A 93 -10.03 17.04 0.97
N GLY A 94 -11.01 17.08 0.06
CA GLY A 94 -11.99 18.17 0.01
C GLY A 94 -12.85 18.29 1.27
N SER A 95 -13.24 17.17 1.89
CA SER A 95 -13.95 17.14 3.17
C SER A 95 -13.09 16.44 4.23
N PRO A 96 -13.01 17.01 5.46
CA PRO A 96 -12.27 16.39 6.56
C PRO A 96 -12.96 15.10 7.02
N PRO A 97 -12.22 14.04 7.33
CA PRO A 97 -12.80 12.84 7.91
C PRO A 97 -13.25 13.09 9.34
N GLU A 98 -14.31 12.41 9.78
CA GLU A 98 -14.76 12.48 11.19
C GLU A 98 -13.74 11.85 12.15
N HIS A 99 -13.01 10.82 11.69
CA HIS A 99 -12.05 10.06 12.48
C HIS A 99 -10.77 9.84 11.72
N ALA A 100 -9.66 9.87 12.47
CA ALA A 100 -8.37 9.39 12.00
C ALA A 100 -7.62 8.70 13.15
N ILE A 101 -6.69 7.81 12.83
CA ILE A 101 -5.76 7.21 13.80
C ILE A 101 -4.33 7.43 13.34
N LEU A 102 -3.50 7.96 14.23
CA LEU A 102 -2.05 7.92 14.05
C LEU A 102 -1.56 6.52 14.38
N VAL A 103 -0.87 5.90 13.43
CA VAL A 103 -0.33 4.55 13.57
C VAL A 103 1.19 4.59 13.38
N GLU A 104 1.92 3.91 14.25
CA GLU A 104 3.34 3.62 14.07
C GLU A 104 3.50 2.38 13.20
N LEU A 105 4.37 2.50 12.20
CA LEU A 105 4.71 1.41 11.28
C LEU A 105 5.84 0.59 11.90
N GLY A 106 5.68 -0.72 11.95
CA GLY A 106 6.74 -1.62 12.37
C GLY A 106 7.85 -1.74 11.32
N PRO A 107 8.93 -2.45 11.65
CA PRO A 107 10.06 -2.65 10.74
C PRO A 107 9.63 -3.43 9.49
N GLU A 108 10.39 -3.22 8.43
CA GLU A 108 10.24 -4.03 7.21
C GLU A 108 10.58 -5.49 7.50
N THR A 109 9.92 -6.38 6.78
CA THR A 109 10.19 -7.81 6.90
C THR A 109 11.48 -8.20 6.17
N SER A 110 12.19 -9.19 6.70
CA SER A 110 13.37 -9.77 6.10
C SER A 110 13.17 -11.28 5.90
N GLY A 111 14.10 -11.92 5.19
CA GLY A 111 14.06 -13.37 4.99
C GLY A 111 13.75 -13.78 3.54
N VAL A 112 13.42 -15.05 3.37
CA VAL A 112 13.12 -15.66 2.06
C VAL A 112 11.80 -15.11 1.52
N LEU A 113 11.71 -14.96 0.20
CA LEU A 113 10.46 -14.57 -0.45
C LEU A 113 9.44 -15.71 -0.37
N PRO A 114 8.18 -15.43 0.02
CA PRO A 114 7.13 -16.44 0.07
C PRO A 114 6.67 -16.87 -1.33
N GLY A 115 5.59 -17.64 -1.42
CA GLY A 115 5.08 -18.22 -2.65
C GLY A 115 4.82 -17.19 -3.75
N LYS A 116 3.87 -16.27 -3.57
CA LYS A 116 3.53 -15.24 -4.58
C LYS A 116 3.90 -13.84 -4.11
N VAL A 117 4.73 -13.15 -4.86
CA VAL A 117 5.22 -11.80 -4.55
C VAL A 117 4.89 -10.85 -5.70
N ILE A 118 4.26 -9.73 -5.40
CA ILE A 118 4.09 -8.61 -6.33
C ILE A 118 5.28 -7.66 -6.22
N VAL A 119 5.83 -7.23 -7.36
CA VAL A 119 7.03 -6.40 -7.43
C VAL A 119 6.73 -5.12 -8.21
N PRO A 120 6.14 -4.08 -7.59
CA PRO A 120 5.99 -2.77 -8.21
C PRO A 120 7.37 -2.12 -8.39
N TRP A 121 7.63 -1.54 -9.58
CA TRP A 121 8.90 -0.90 -9.92
C TRP A 121 8.66 0.42 -10.63
N GLY A 122 9.06 1.52 -10.03
CA GLY A 122 8.86 2.85 -10.60
C GLY A 122 7.40 3.32 -10.65
N ILE A 123 6.49 2.72 -9.91
CA ILE A 123 5.07 3.11 -9.86
C ILE A 123 4.93 4.41 -9.07
N GLN A 124 4.88 5.54 -9.76
CA GLN A 124 4.93 6.87 -9.15
C GLN A 124 3.57 7.37 -8.65
N ASP A 125 2.45 6.99 -9.27
CA ASP A 125 1.13 7.38 -8.76
C ASP A 125 0.72 6.52 -7.55
N PRO A 126 0.48 7.16 -6.37
CA PRO A 126 0.08 6.43 -5.17
C PRO A 126 -1.28 5.72 -5.31
N GLY A 127 -2.15 6.20 -6.20
CA GLY A 127 -3.44 5.55 -6.49
C GLY A 127 -3.25 4.24 -7.24
N ASN A 128 -2.40 4.24 -8.29
CA ASN A 128 -2.04 3.02 -9.01
C ASN A 128 -1.33 2.03 -8.09
N LEU A 129 -0.35 2.48 -7.30
CA LEU A 129 0.30 1.60 -6.32
C LEU A 129 -0.73 0.99 -5.37
N GLY A 130 -1.62 1.81 -4.81
CA GLY A 130 -2.67 1.31 -3.92
C GLY A 130 -3.58 0.27 -4.57
N ALA A 131 -3.98 0.48 -5.82
CA ALA A 131 -4.81 -0.46 -6.57
C ALA A 131 -4.06 -1.77 -6.90
N ILE A 132 -2.77 -1.71 -7.23
CA ILE A 132 -1.91 -2.88 -7.42
C ILE A 132 -1.87 -3.72 -6.13
N LEU A 133 -1.56 -3.08 -5.00
CA LEU A 133 -1.48 -3.77 -3.70
C LEU A 133 -2.82 -4.42 -3.32
N ARG A 134 -3.93 -3.71 -3.57
CA ARG A 134 -5.27 -4.24 -3.32
C ARG A 134 -5.58 -5.47 -4.17
N SER A 135 -5.26 -5.43 -5.46
CA SER A 135 -5.46 -6.57 -6.37
C SER A 135 -4.58 -7.74 -5.98
N ALA A 136 -3.31 -7.51 -5.67
CA ALA A 136 -2.37 -8.54 -5.22
C ALA A 136 -2.88 -9.26 -3.97
N ALA A 137 -3.30 -8.52 -2.94
CA ALA A 137 -3.87 -9.09 -1.72
C ALA A 137 -5.14 -9.90 -2.00
N ALA A 138 -6.05 -9.37 -2.83
CA ALA A 138 -7.31 -10.04 -3.18
C ALA A 138 -7.09 -11.37 -3.89
N PHE A 139 -6.00 -11.51 -4.63
CA PHE A 139 -5.68 -12.71 -5.41
C PHE A 139 -4.58 -13.59 -4.80
N GLY A 140 -4.32 -13.42 -3.50
CA GLY A 140 -3.49 -14.33 -2.71
C GLY A 140 -1.98 -14.14 -2.91
N PHE A 141 -1.54 -12.95 -3.28
CA PHE A 141 -0.14 -12.59 -3.14
C PHE A 141 0.18 -12.35 -1.67
N GLU A 142 1.34 -12.78 -1.25
CA GLU A 142 1.71 -12.90 0.16
C GLU A 142 2.66 -11.78 0.63
N MET A 143 3.33 -11.11 -0.32
CA MET A 143 4.31 -10.07 -0.04
C MET A 143 4.38 -9.05 -1.17
N VAL A 144 4.80 -7.85 -0.82
CA VAL A 144 5.21 -6.78 -1.76
C VAL A 144 6.73 -6.62 -1.67
N LEU A 145 7.41 -6.76 -2.80
CA LEU A 145 8.80 -6.34 -2.95
C LEU A 145 8.81 -5.02 -3.71
N LEU A 146 8.96 -3.92 -3.01
CA LEU A 146 8.81 -2.57 -3.55
C LEU A 146 10.14 -2.08 -4.12
N GLY A 147 10.21 -1.92 -5.43
CA GLY A 147 11.37 -1.39 -6.13
C GLY A 147 11.53 0.13 -6.01
N PRO A 148 12.68 0.65 -6.47
CA PRO A 148 12.96 2.08 -6.45
C PRO A 148 11.97 2.88 -7.31
N GLY A 149 11.87 4.16 -7.04
CA GLY A 149 10.99 5.09 -7.77
C GLY A 149 9.50 4.91 -7.53
N CYS A 150 9.08 3.97 -6.68
CA CYS A 150 7.68 3.80 -6.31
C CYS A 150 7.21 4.87 -5.32
N ALA A 151 5.93 5.21 -5.40
CA ALA A 151 5.25 5.98 -4.39
C ALA A 151 5.32 5.27 -3.03
N ASP A 152 5.13 6.05 -1.96
CA ASP A 152 5.08 5.50 -0.61
C ASP A 152 3.74 4.76 -0.36
N PRO A 153 3.76 3.43 -0.10
CA PRO A 153 2.55 2.63 0.09
C PRO A 153 1.75 3.03 1.34
N PHE A 154 2.39 3.69 2.29
CA PHE A 154 1.77 4.19 3.52
C PHE A 154 1.44 5.68 3.46
N SER A 155 1.55 6.33 2.30
CA SER A 155 1.02 7.69 2.11
C SER A 155 -0.51 7.69 2.19
N PRO A 156 -1.16 8.77 2.65
CA PRO A 156 -2.62 8.83 2.76
C PRO A 156 -3.35 8.52 1.45
N LYS A 157 -2.79 8.94 0.30
CA LYS A 157 -3.37 8.67 -1.03
C LYS A 157 -3.26 7.19 -1.40
N ALA A 158 -2.11 6.55 -1.17
CA ALA A 158 -1.93 5.12 -1.42
C ALA A 158 -2.84 4.28 -0.51
N LEU A 159 -2.87 4.57 0.79
CA LEU A 159 -3.72 3.86 1.75
C LEU A 159 -5.20 3.90 1.39
N ARG A 160 -5.71 5.02 0.88
CA ARG A 160 -7.08 5.07 0.35
C ARG A 160 -7.28 4.08 -0.81
N GLY A 161 -6.29 3.97 -1.71
CA GLY A 161 -6.34 3.03 -2.83
C GLY A 161 -6.27 1.57 -2.38
N THR A 162 -5.51 1.26 -1.34
CA THR A 162 -5.35 -0.11 -0.83
C THR A 162 -6.59 -0.64 -0.12
N MET A 163 -7.44 0.22 0.42
CA MET A 163 -8.58 -0.18 1.27
C MET A 163 -8.19 -1.19 2.36
N GLY A 164 -7.03 -0.97 3.00
CA GLY A 164 -6.51 -1.84 4.05
C GLY A 164 -5.54 -2.94 3.59
N ALA A 165 -5.42 -3.22 2.29
CA ALA A 165 -4.54 -4.29 1.79
C ALA A 165 -3.06 -4.09 2.14
N ALA A 166 -2.58 -2.84 2.30
CA ALA A 166 -1.22 -2.54 2.74
C ALA A 166 -0.88 -3.09 4.14
N PHE A 167 -1.90 -3.40 4.95
CA PHE A 167 -1.73 -3.99 6.27
C PHE A 167 -1.73 -5.52 6.26
N LEU A 168 -2.29 -6.12 5.19
CA LEU A 168 -2.37 -7.58 5.04
C LEU A 168 -1.05 -8.20 4.59
N MET A 169 -0.34 -7.52 3.69
CA MET A 169 0.89 -8.03 3.11
C MET A 169 2.12 -7.36 3.72
N PRO A 170 3.16 -8.13 4.06
CA PRO A 170 4.47 -7.58 4.33
C PRO A 170 4.98 -6.78 3.13
N ILE A 171 5.52 -5.60 3.38
CA ILE A 171 6.16 -4.77 2.36
C ILE A 171 7.66 -4.71 2.70
N ARG A 172 8.49 -5.08 1.73
CA ARG A 172 9.94 -4.97 1.80
C ARG A 172 10.43 -4.15 0.62
N ARG A 173 11.33 -3.21 0.84
CA ARG A 173 11.98 -2.46 -0.23
C ARG A 173 13.19 -3.21 -0.75
N CYS A 174 13.48 -3.03 -2.03
CA CYS A 174 14.71 -3.49 -2.66
C CYS A 174 15.25 -2.39 -3.58
N GLU A 175 16.54 -2.30 -3.68
CA GLU A 175 17.22 -1.37 -4.62
C GLU A 175 17.53 -2.07 -5.94
N GLU A 176 17.69 -3.40 -5.90
CA GLU A 176 18.04 -4.24 -7.04
C GLU A 176 17.18 -5.50 -7.06
N LEU A 177 16.99 -6.05 -8.25
CA LEU A 177 16.34 -7.35 -8.43
C LEU A 177 17.36 -8.46 -8.24
N ALA A 178 17.11 -9.34 -7.29
CA ALA A 178 17.90 -10.54 -7.03
C ALA A 178 17.01 -11.77 -7.25
N PRO A 179 16.91 -12.29 -8.48
CA PRO A 179 16.06 -13.44 -8.78
C PRO A 179 16.44 -14.66 -7.95
N ASP A 180 15.44 -15.29 -7.37
CA ASP A 180 15.49 -16.60 -6.72
C ASP A 180 15.05 -17.71 -7.70
N GLU A 181 14.83 -18.92 -7.20
CA GLU A 181 14.39 -20.08 -8.02
C GLU A 181 12.92 -19.98 -8.47
N GLY A 182 12.19 -18.92 -8.08
CA GLY A 182 10.79 -18.69 -8.48
C GLY A 182 10.67 -18.27 -9.97
N HIS A 183 9.44 -18.30 -10.47
CA HIS A 183 9.09 -17.78 -11.78
C HIS A 183 9.02 -16.26 -11.76
N TRP A 184 9.90 -15.59 -12.49
CA TRP A 184 9.96 -14.14 -12.57
C TRP A 184 9.37 -13.66 -13.89
N PHE A 185 8.30 -12.89 -13.82
CA PHE A 185 7.64 -12.29 -14.97
C PHE A 185 7.50 -10.78 -14.83
N ALA A 186 7.91 -10.05 -15.86
CA ALA A 186 7.71 -8.61 -15.98
C ALA A 186 6.56 -8.31 -16.96
N LEU A 187 5.54 -7.59 -16.52
CA LEU A 187 4.43 -7.18 -17.38
C LEU A 187 4.94 -6.21 -18.46
N GLN A 188 4.89 -6.65 -19.70
CA GLN A 188 5.23 -5.86 -20.88
C GLN A 188 4.66 -6.53 -22.13
N GLY A 189 4.11 -5.73 -23.05
CA GLY A 189 3.81 -6.20 -24.42
C GLY A 189 5.07 -6.28 -25.28
N GLY A 190 4.99 -6.99 -26.40
CA GLY A 190 6.07 -7.13 -27.37
C GLY A 190 6.12 -8.52 -28.00
N GLU A 191 6.89 -8.67 -29.08
CA GLU A 191 6.96 -9.94 -29.85
C GLU A 191 7.61 -11.08 -29.05
N ASP A 192 8.54 -10.75 -28.14
CA ASP A 192 9.24 -11.73 -27.29
C ASP A 192 8.50 -12.03 -25.96
N ALA A 193 7.34 -11.41 -25.73
CA ALA A 193 6.60 -11.60 -24.50
C ALA A 193 5.67 -12.82 -24.59
N ILE A 194 5.63 -13.59 -23.52
CA ILE A 194 4.76 -14.78 -23.41
C ILE A 194 3.33 -14.30 -23.17
N PRO A 195 2.34 -14.72 -23.98
CA PRO A 195 0.95 -14.44 -23.68
C PRO A 195 0.56 -14.98 -22.31
N ILE A 196 -0.17 -14.18 -21.53
CA ILE A 196 -0.52 -14.55 -20.14
C ILE A 196 -1.28 -15.86 -20.05
N ALA A 197 -2.04 -16.22 -21.09
CA ALA A 197 -2.76 -17.48 -21.19
C ALA A 197 -1.83 -18.71 -21.29
N GLU A 198 -0.61 -18.54 -21.80
CA GLU A 198 0.37 -19.59 -22.07
C GLU A 198 1.45 -19.69 -20.99
N ALA A 199 1.60 -18.65 -20.15
CA ALA A 199 2.62 -18.60 -19.13
C ALA A 199 2.30 -19.57 -17.97
N ASP A 200 3.34 -20.20 -17.42
CA ASP A 200 3.23 -20.94 -16.16
C ASP A 200 3.32 -19.94 -14.98
N LEU A 201 2.17 -19.63 -14.42
CA LEU A 201 2.00 -18.75 -13.26
C LEU A 201 1.80 -19.52 -11.95
N GLY A 202 2.03 -20.84 -11.95
CA GLY A 202 1.98 -21.69 -10.78
C GLY A 202 3.23 -21.57 -9.90
N GLY A 203 3.18 -22.17 -8.70
CA GLY A 203 4.31 -22.22 -7.76
C GLY A 203 4.77 -20.85 -7.25
N PRO A 204 6.05 -20.75 -6.83
CA PRO A 204 6.64 -19.48 -6.41
C PRO A 204 6.71 -18.49 -7.59
N LEU A 205 5.97 -17.39 -7.49
CA LEU A 205 5.81 -16.40 -8.55
C LEU A 205 6.27 -15.01 -8.09
N ARG A 206 7.04 -14.32 -8.94
CA ARG A 206 7.45 -12.92 -8.81
C ARG A 206 6.88 -12.14 -9.99
N LEU A 207 5.82 -11.39 -9.75
CA LEU A 207 5.14 -10.61 -10.78
C LEU A 207 5.57 -9.15 -10.72
N LEU A 208 6.35 -8.71 -11.70
CA LEU A 208 6.87 -7.37 -11.80
C LEU A 208 5.91 -6.47 -12.57
N VAL A 209 5.65 -5.29 -12.02
CA VAL A 209 4.80 -4.26 -12.62
C VAL A 209 5.63 -3.00 -12.79
N GLY A 210 5.94 -2.66 -14.03
CA GLY A 210 6.78 -1.52 -14.39
C GLY A 210 6.03 -0.18 -14.40
N ASN A 211 6.81 0.89 -14.61
CA ASN A 211 6.31 2.27 -14.72
C ASN A 211 5.27 2.42 -15.84
N GLU A 212 4.26 3.28 -15.61
CA GLU A 212 3.14 3.48 -16.53
C GLU A 212 3.53 4.10 -17.87
N GLY A 213 4.55 4.98 -17.87
CA GLY A 213 4.94 5.72 -19.08
C GLY A 213 6.07 5.08 -19.88
N HIS A 214 7.00 4.46 -19.19
CA HIS A 214 8.24 3.98 -19.80
C HIS A 214 8.44 2.46 -19.68
N GLY A 215 7.53 1.77 -19.00
CA GLY A 215 7.66 0.33 -18.76
C GLY A 215 9.00 0.01 -18.06
N TRP A 216 9.87 -0.72 -18.76
CA TRP A 216 11.19 -1.14 -18.27
C TRP A 216 12.36 -0.38 -18.95
N VAL A 217 12.07 0.69 -19.69
CA VAL A 217 13.12 1.50 -20.34
C VAL A 217 14.06 2.08 -19.28
N GLY A 218 15.37 1.84 -19.47
CA GLY A 218 16.41 2.28 -18.52
C GLY A 218 16.54 1.41 -17.26
N THR A 219 15.80 0.29 -17.19
CA THR A 219 15.95 -0.71 -16.12
C THR A 219 16.57 -1.98 -16.73
N GLU A 220 17.77 -2.34 -16.29
CA GLU A 220 18.36 -3.62 -16.65
C GLU A 220 17.68 -4.74 -15.85
N LEU A 221 16.89 -5.55 -16.53
CA LEU A 221 16.29 -6.73 -15.94
C LEU A 221 17.26 -7.92 -16.04
N PRO A 222 17.47 -8.68 -14.95
CA PRO A 222 18.21 -9.95 -15.02
C PRO A 222 17.65 -10.89 -16.11
N GLY A 223 18.50 -11.56 -16.86
CA GLY A 223 18.11 -12.40 -18.00
C GLY A 223 17.21 -13.60 -17.66
N SER A 224 17.06 -13.93 -16.40
CA SER A 224 16.11 -14.94 -15.92
C SER A 224 14.66 -14.43 -15.85
N ILE A 225 14.43 -13.11 -15.97
CA ILE A 225 13.10 -12.50 -15.94
C ILE A 225 12.52 -12.54 -17.36
N ARG A 226 11.34 -13.13 -17.52
CA ARG A 226 10.63 -13.23 -18.79
C ARG A 226 9.57 -12.16 -18.90
N PHE A 227 9.31 -11.66 -20.09
CA PHE A 227 8.20 -10.74 -20.34
C PHE A 227 6.87 -11.48 -20.45
N LEU A 228 5.82 -10.88 -19.86
CA LEU A 228 4.47 -11.42 -19.82
C LEU A 228 3.51 -10.40 -20.45
N ALA A 229 2.87 -10.80 -21.56
CA ALA A 229 1.94 -9.96 -22.28
C ALA A 229 0.48 -10.25 -21.92
N ILE A 230 -0.29 -9.19 -21.73
CA ILE A 230 -1.74 -9.23 -21.75
C ILE A 230 -2.17 -8.75 -23.14
N PRO A 231 -2.73 -9.64 -24.00
CA PRO A 231 -3.14 -9.26 -25.35
C PRO A 231 -4.20 -8.14 -25.29
N THR A 232 -3.96 -7.08 -26.07
CA THR A 232 -4.87 -5.93 -26.19
C THR A 232 -5.29 -5.73 -27.64
N GLN A 233 -6.43 -5.08 -27.87
CA GLN A 233 -6.92 -4.68 -29.19
C GLN A 233 -7.21 -3.19 -29.21
N GLY A 234 -6.66 -2.48 -30.19
CA GLY A 234 -6.94 -1.05 -30.41
C GLY A 234 -6.28 -0.08 -29.46
N VAL A 235 -5.48 -0.57 -28.47
CA VAL A 235 -4.66 0.23 -27.56
C VAL A 235 -3.29 -0.40 -27.42
N GLU A 236 -2.26 0.44 -27.22
CA GLU A 236 -0.87 -0.05 -27.09
C GLU A 236 -0.60 -0.69 -25.72
N SER A 237 -1.24 -0.19 -24.66
CA SER A 237 -1.03 -0.66 -23.29
C SER A 237 -2.24 -0.45 -22.40
N LEU A 238 -2.28 -1.16 -21.29
CA LEU A 238 -3.22 -0.96 -20.20
C LEU A 238 -2.61 -0.09 -19.10
N ASN A 239 -3.45 0.56 -18.30
CA ASN A 239 -3.00 1.15 -17.03
C ASN A 239 -2.31 0.06 -16.17
N ALA A 240 -1.20 0.41 -15.52
CA ALA A 240 -0.38 -0.54 -14.76
C ALA A 240 -1.16 -1.29 -13.67
N ALA A 241 -2.08 -0.61 -12.97
CA ALA A 241 -2.91 -1.26 -11.95
C ALA A 241 -3.95 -2.22 -12.55
N VAL A 242 -4.48 -1.91 -13.73
CA VAL A 242 -5.38 -2.80 -14.46
C VAL A 242 -4.63 -4.03 -14.94
N ALA A 243 -3.46 -3.86 -15.55
CA ALA A 243 -2.61 -4.96 -16.00
C ALA A 243 -2.21 -5.87 -14.82
N ALA A 244 -1.77 -5.29 -13.71
CA ALA A 244 -1.46 -6.03 -12.49
C ALA A 244 -2.67 -6.81 -11.97
N GLY A 245 -3.86 -6.21 -11.96
CA GLY A 245 -5.10 -6.87 -11.52
C GLY A 245 -5.45 -8.09 -12.36
N ILE A 246 -5.35 -7.99 -13.70
CA ILE A 246 -5.56 -9.10 -14.63
C ILE A 246 -4.54 -10.22 -14.38
N ALA A 247 -3.26 -9.87 -14.27
CA ALA A 247 -2.20 -10.85 -14.08
C ALA A 247 -2.30 -11.56 -12.70
N CYS A 248 -2.63 -10.82 -11.64
CA CYS A 248 -2.89 -11.40 -10.33
C CYS A 248 -4.08 -12.37 -10.35
N TYR A 249 -5.15 -12.01 -11.05
CA TYR A 249 -6.32 -12.89 -11.22
C TYR A 249 -5.96 -14.18 -11.96
N GLU A 250 -5.25 -14.07 -13.09
CA GLU A 250 -4.81 -15.26 -13.83
C GLU A 250 -3.89 -16.16 -13.00
N ALA A 251 -2.95 -15.55 -12.24
CA ALA A 251 -2.10 -16.30 -11.32
C ALA A 251 -2.89 -16.99 -10.19
N SER A 252 -4.03 -16.43 -9.77
CA SER A 252 -4.88 -17.03 -8.73
C SER A 252 -5.64 -18.25 -9.20
N ARG A 253 -5.95 -18.32 -10.50
CA ARG A 253 -6.70 -19.45 -11.09
C ARG A 253 -5.84 -20.70 -11.29
N ARG A 254 -4.53 -20.52 -11.38
CA ARG A 254 -3.57 -21.60 -11.55
C ARG A 254 -3.08 -22.05 -10.18
N ARG A 255 -3.81 -22.97 -9.58
CA ARG A 255 -3.40 -23.63 -8.33
C ARG A 255 -2.21 -24.54 -8.62
N ALA A 256 -1.25 -24.52 -7.68
CA ALA A 256 -0.16 -25.50 -7.66
C ALA A 256 -0.71 -26.93 -7.54
#